data_b3758d6c898041f22b921fda9da8ee20
#
_entry.id   b3758d6c898041f22b921fda9da8ee20
#
_cell.length_a   1.000
_cell.length_b   1.000
_cell.length_c   1.000
_cell.angle_alpha   90.00
_cell.angle_beta   90.00
_cell.angle_gamma   90.00
#
_symmetry.space_group_name_H-M   'P 1'
#
loop_
_entity.id
_entity.type
_entity.pdbx_description
1 polymer ?
#
loop_
_entity_poly.entity_id
_entity_poly.type
_entity_poly.pdbx_seq_one_letter_code
_entity_poly.pdbx_strand_id
1 'polypeptide(L)'
;FRRVLFRSITPFTRDGLVDFEALSRLVNFQIENGTSYIVALGTTAETPTLTGIEKADVVECILKEVKDRIPVVIGIGGNNTASVVEELKSTNFTGVSAVLSVTPYYNKPTDEGLYQHYRSLSEASPVPLILYNVPGRTGVNMSPETTLRIARDFKNVIAIKEASGDLNQIEKIIKGSPEGFKVISGDDAVTSSVIELGGIGVISVFGNAFPKEMSWLVNNALAGNSLSARMKMEDNFNELFHLIFVEGNPAGVKSILYQKGMIDNILRLPLVPVSEKTDQLIKDELKKVATL
;
A
#
# COMPACT_ATOMS: atom_id res chain seq x y z
N PHE A 1 -5.60 13.88 -4.11
CA PHE A 1 -4.91 12.87 -3.24
C PHE A 1 -5.25 12.97 -1.73
N ARG A 2 -6.36 13.53 -1.30
CA ARG A 2 -6.75 13.48 0.13
C ARG A 2 -7.71 12.31 0.30
N ARG A 3 -7.28 11.08 0.70
CA ARG A 3 -8.22 9.98 1.04
C ARG A 3 -7.51 8.62 1.26
N VAL A 4 -8.31 7.56 1.31
CA VAL A 4 -7.91 6.18 1.60
C VAL A 4 -7.49 5.48 0.32
N LEU A 5 -6.25 4.98 0.32
CA LEU A 5 -5.71 4.14 -0.75
C LEU A 5 -5.59 2.72 -0.22
N PHE A 6 -5.99 1.71 -1.00
CA PHE A 6 -5.76 0.32 -0.62
C PHE A 6 -4.76 -0.34 -1.55
N ARG A 7 -3.86 -1.11 -0.94
CA ARG A 7 -3.02 -2.05 -1.67
C ARG A 7 -3.85 -3.27 -1.99
N SER A 8 -4.29 -3.45 -3.24
CA SER A 8 -4.97 -4.68 -3.64
C SER A 8 -4.09 -5.90 -3.36
N ILE A 9 -4.64 -6.94 -2.74
CA ILE A 9 -4.04 -8.27 -2.75
C ILE A 9 -4.17 -8.88 -4.16
N THR A 10 -3.34 -9.88 -4.47
CA THR A 10 -3.56 -10.76 -5.63
C THR A 10 -4.14 -12.06 -5.11
N PRO A 11 -5.42 -12.38 -5.37
CA PRO A 11 -5.99 -13.66 -5.00
C PRO A 11 -5.48 -14.75 -5.94
N PHE A 12 -5.30 -15.96 -5.39
CA PHE A 12 -4.89 -17.13 -6.15
C PHE A 12 -5.92 -18.25 -6.02
N THR A 13 -6.10 -19.01 -7.10
CA THR A 13 -6.85 -20.26 -7.10
C THR A 13 -6.10 -21.34 -6.31
N ARG A 14 -6.76 -22.47 -6.02
CA ARG A 14 -6.13 -23.62 -5.36
C ARG A 14 -4.94 -24.21 -6.11
N ASP A 15 -4.92 -24.04 -7.42
CA ASP A 15 -3.80 -24.45 -8.29
C ASP A 15 -2.69 -23.39 -8.35
N GLY A 16 -2.80 -22.30 -7.59
CA GLY A 16 -1.79 -21.23 -7.52
C GLY A 16 -1.81 -20.26 -8.70
N LEU A 17 -2.81 -20.30 -9.58
CA LEU A 17 -3.01 -19.33 -10.66
C LEU A 17 -3.65 -18.06 -10.10
N VAL A 18 -3.51 -16.91 -10.79
CA VAL A 18 -4.22 -15.69 -10.41
C VAL A 18 -5.73 -15.89 -10.59
N ASP A 19 -6.49 -15.62 -9.52
CA ASP A 19 -7.96 -15.65 -9.55
C ASP A 19 -8.52 -14.28 -9.96
N PHE A 20 -8.70 -14.08 -11.24
CA PHE A 20 -9.21 -12.83 -11.79
C PHE A 20 -10.67 -12.54 -11.43
N GLU A 21 -11.49 -13.57 -11.18
CA GLU A 21 -12.87 -13.38 -10.73
C GLU A 21 -12.91 -12.85 -9.31
N ALA A 22 -12.12 -13.42 -8.41
CA ALA A 22 -11.99 -12.90 -7.04
C ALA A 22 -11.36 -11.50 -7.04
N LEU A 23 -10.36 -11.24 -7.90
CA LEU A 23 -9.76 -9.91 -8.03
C LEU A 23 -10.81 -8.86 -8.45
N SER A 24 -11.62 -9.15 -9.45
CA SER A 24 -12.71 -8.29 -9.91
C SER A 24 -13.72 -8.00 -8.79
N ARG A 25 -14.14 -9.04 -8.04
CA ARG A 25 -15.04 -8.87 -6.88
C ARG A 25 -14.41 -7.98 -5.80
N LEU A 26 -13.12 -8.17 -5.49
CA LEU A 26 -12.40 -7.36 -4.49
C LEU A 26 -12.28 -5.90 -4.90
N VAL A 27 -11.95 -5.61 -6.16
CA VAL A 27 -11.89 -4.24 -6.69
C VAL A 27 -13.24 -3.53 -6.52
N ASN A 28 -14.33 -4.16 -6.92
CA ASN A 28 -15.66 -3.58 -6.77
C ASN A 28 -16.05 -3.42 -5.30
N PHE A 29 -15.79 -4.42 -4.45
CA PHE A 29 -16.01 -4.33 -3.00
C PHE A 29 -15.29 -3.14 -2.38
N GLN A 30 -14.04 -2.89 -2.75
CA GLN A 30 -13.28 -1.75 -2.26
C GLN A 30 -13.87 -0.41 -2.70
N ILE A 31 -14.23 -0.28 -3.98
CA ILE A 31 -14.80 0.96 -4.53
C ILE A 31 -16.14 1.28 -3.88
N GLU A 32 -17.03 0.31 -3.75
CA GLU A 32 -18.36 0.45 -3.15
C GLU A 32 -18.30 0.83 -1.66
N ASN A 33 -17.20 0.51 -0.98
CA ASN A 33 -16.97 0.82 0.42
C ASN A 33 -16.04 2.02 0.67
N GLY A 34 -15.90 2.93 -0.32
CA GLY A 34 -15.32 4.25 -0.12
C GLY A 34 -13.81 4.35 -0.39
N THR A 35 -13.21 3.36 -1.05
CA THR A 35 -11.84 3.46 -1.55
C THR A 35 -11.73 4.60 -2.55
N SER A 36 -10.71 5.42 -2.41
CA SER A 36 -10.49 6.57 -3.30
C SER A 36 -9.43 6.34 -4.37
N TYR A 37 -8.58 5.33 -4.19
CA TYR A 37 -7.52 4.92 -5.10
C TYR A 37 -7.21 3.44 -4.90
N ILE A 38 -6.88 2.72 -5.96
CA ILE A 38 -6.33 1.36 -5.87
C ILE A 38 -4.83 1.41 -6.16
N VAL A 39 -4.04 0.69 -5.35
CA VAL A 39 -2.63 0.43 -5.61
C VAL A 39 -2.46 -1.03 -6.01
N ALA A 40 -2.29 -1.28 -7.31
CA ALA A 40 -1.95 -2.59 -7.85
C ALA A 40 -0.44 -2.86 -7.69
N LEU A 41 -0.06 -4.11 -7.68
CA LEU A 41 1.34 -4.56 -7.66
C LEU A 41 2.18 -3.98 -6.51
N GLY A 42 1.54 -3.69 -5.36
CA GLY A 42 2.26 -3.34 -4.14
C GLY A 42 2.78 -4.59 -3.40
N THR A 43 3.43 -4.40 -2.26
CA THR A 43 3.96 -5.49 -1.41
C THR A 43 2.89 -6.54 -1.05
N THR A 44 1.68 -6.07 -0.73
CA THR A 44 0.54 -6.93 -0.34
C THR A 44 0.01 -7.77 -1.51
N ALA A 45 0.31 -7.38 -2.76
CA ALA A 45 -0.06 -8.11 -3.96
C ALA A 45 0.87 -9.29 -4.30
N GLU A 46 1.84 -9.61 -3.45
CA GLU A 46 2.83 -10.67 -3.70
C GLU A 46 3.59 -10.47 -5.04
N THR A 47 3.82 -9.22 -5.42
CA THR A 47 4.41 -8.84 -6.72
C THR A 47 5.69 -9.59 -7.10
N PRO A 48 6.62 -9.91 -6.16
CA PRO A 48 7.81 -10.69 -6.49
C PRO A 48 7.54 -12.12 -6.96
N THR A 49 6.35 -12.66 -6.70
CA THR A 49 5.96 -14.03 -7.09
C THR A 49 5.17 -14.08 -8.40
N LEU A 50 4.90 -12.91 -9.00
CA LEU A 50 4.19 -12.78 -10.27
C LEU A 50 5.17 -12.69 -11.44
N THR A 51 4.87 -13.39 -12.51
CA THR A 51 5.56 -13.22 -13.81
C THR A 51 5.23 -11.86 -14.43
N GLY A 52 6.01 -11.43 -15.43
CA GLY A 52 5.73 -10.19 -16.15
C GLY A 52 4.36 -10.17 -16.83
N ILE A 53 3.94 -11.32 -17.37
CA ILE A 53 2.60 -11.48 -18.00
C ILE A 53 1.52 -11.32 -16.92
N GLU A 54 1.61 -12.04 -15.81
CA GLU A 54 0.62 -11.95 -14.73
C GLU A 54 0.53 -10.53 -14.14
N LYS A 55 1.64 -9.81 -14.03
CA LYS A 55 1.61 -8.40 -13.62
C LYS A 55 0.79 -7.54 -14.59
N ALA A 56 1.00 -7.71 -15.89
CA ALA A 56 0.25 -6.99 -16.90
C ALA A 56 -1.26 -7.33 -16.84
N ASP A 57 -1.59 -8.61 -16.76
CA ASP A 57 -2.96 -9.10 -16.71
C ASP A 57 -3.69 -8.62 -15.44
N VAL A 58 -3.00 -8.59 -14.27
CA VAL A 58 -3.54 -8.04 -13.01
C VAL A 58 -3.86 -6.56 -13.15
N VAL A 59 -2.96 -5.76 -13.74
CA VAL A 59 -3.19 -4.33 -13.96
C VAL A 59 -4.35 -4.12 -14.94
N GLU A 60 -4.41 -4.86 -16.04
CA GLU A 60 -5.50 -4.78 -17.02
C GLU A 60 -6.85 -5.13 -16.39
N CYS A 61 -6.92 -6.22 -15.60
CA CYS A 61 -8.12 -6.61 -14.86
C CYS A 61 -8.59 -5.48 -13.92
N ILE A 62 -7.67 -4.89 -13.13
CA ILE A 62 -8.00 -3.80 -12.21
C ILE A 62 -8.51 -2.58 -12.99
N LEU A 63 -7.82 -2.14 -14.04
CA LEU A 63 -8.23 -1.01 -14.87
C LEU A 63 -9.61 -1.22 -15.49
N LYS A 64 -9.87 -2.41 -16.01
CA LYS A 64 -11.16 -2.80 -16.60
C LYS A 64 -12.30 -2.76 -15.57
N GLU A 65 -12.04 -3.17 -14.33
CA GLU A 65 -13.04 -3.12 -13.25
C GLU A 65 -13.23 -1.71 -12.70
N VAL A 66 -12.16 -0.94 -12.56
CA VAL A 66 -12.23 0.43 -12.05
C VAL A 66 -13.06 1.34 -12.97
N LYS A 67 -12.97 1.21 -14.29
CA LYS A 67 -13.76 1.97 -15.28
C LYS A 67 -13.72 3.49 -15.01
N ASP A 68 -12.54 4.02 -14.75
CA ASP A 68 -12.28 5.43 -14.43
C ASP A 68 -13.03 5.99 -13.21
N ARG A 69 -13.67 5.13 -12.38
CA ARG A 69 -14.36 5.56 -11.15
C ARG A 69 -13.42 6.16 -10.11
N ILE A 70 -12.22 5.63 -10.03
CA ILE A 70 -11.15 6.08 -9.12
C ILE A 70 -9.78 5.91 -9.79
N PRO A 71 -8.75 6.70 -9.42
CA PRO A 71 -7.40 6.53 -9.95
C PRO A 71 -6.75 5.19 -9.57
N VAL A 72 -5.89 4.69 -10.45
CA VAL A 72 -5.07 3.49 -10.22
C VAL A 72 -3.61 3.87 -10.15
N VAL A 73 -2.93 3.40 -9.11
CA VAL A 73 -1.48 3.49 -8.91
C VAL A 73 -0.88 2.11 -9.07
N ILE A 74 0.26 1.97 -9.72
CA ILE A 74 0.94 0.68 -9.86
C ILE A 74 2.28 0.67 -9.13
N GLY A 75 2.64 -0.47 -8.52
CA GLY A 75 3.94 -0.67 -7.90
C GLY A 75 4.98 -1.04 -8.96
N ILE A 76 5.99 -0.20 -9.14
CA ILE A 76 7.20 -0.50 -9.91
C ILE A 76 8.40 -0.10 -9.06
N GLY A 77 9.29 -1.03 -8.75
CA GLY A 77 10.47 -0.78 -7.95
C GLY A 77 11.35 -2.01 -7.81
N GLY A 78 12.58 -1.80 -7.46
CA GLY A 78 13.58 -2.85 -7.34
C GLY A 78 14.91 -2.31 -6.83
N ASN A 79 15.90 -3.19 -6.74
CA ASN A 79 17.24 -2.85 -6.25
C ASN A 79 18.30 -2.75 -7.36
N ASN A 80 17.86 -2.78 -8.63
CA ASN A 80 18.66 -2.47 -9.81
C ASN A 80 18.01 -1.31 -10.57
N THR A 81 18.62 -0.12 -10.48
CA THR A 81 18.07 1.12 -11.09
C THR A 81 17.82 0.96 -12.60
N ALA A 82 18.75 0.33 -13.33
CA ALA A 82 18.61 0.14 -14.77
C ALA A 82 17.39 -0.71 -15.14
N SER A 83 17.16 -1.80 -14.41
CA SER A 83 15.98 -2.66 -14.63
C SER A 83 14.67 -1.94 -14.31
N VAL A 84 14.63 -1.10 -13.25
CA VAL A 84 13.44 -0.31 -12.91
C VAL A 84 13.16 0.75 -13.98
N VAL A 85 14.21 1.40 -14.50
CA VAL A 85 14.10 2.37 -15.61
C VAL A 85 13.58 1.69 -16.88
N GLU A 86 14.04 0.49 -17.20
CA GLU A 86 13.57 -0.29 -18.34
C GLU A 86 12.09 -0.67 -18.17
N GLU A 87 11.70 -1.15 -16.97
CA GLU A 87 10.30 -1.45 -16.66
C GLU A 87 9.41 -0.21 -16.80
N LEU A 88 9.85 0.97 -16.31
CA LEU A 88 9.13 2.23 -16.48
C LEU A 88 8.96 2.62 -17.95
N LYS A 89 9.96 2.38 -18.80
CA LYS A 89 9.90 2.72 -20.24
C LYS A 89 9.04 1.75 -21.06
N SER A 90 8.97 0.48 -20.64
CA SER A 90 8.26 -0.57 -21.38
C SER A 90 6.81 -0.77 -20.91
N THR A 91 6.44 -0.26 -19.74
CA THR A 91 5.10 -0.40 -19.19
C THR A 91 4.08 0.47 -19.95
N ASN A 92 2.89 -0.10 -20.24
CA ASN A 92 1.76 0.68 -20.73
C ASN A 92 1.07 1.40 -19.56
N PHE A 93 1.13 2.73 -19.54
CA PHE A 93 0.53 3.57 -18.50
C PHE A 93 -0.88 4.08 -18.84
N THR A 94 -1.53 3.58 -19.87
CA THR A 94 -2.92 3.97 -20.18
C THR A 94 -3.84 3.64 -18.99
N GLY A 95 -4.53 4.65 -18.45
CA GLY A 95 -5.38 4.52 -17.25
C GLY A 95 -4.64 4.50 -15.91
N VAL A 96 -3.30 4.55 -15.90
CA VAL A 96 -2.48 4.60 -14.68
C VAL A 96 -2.20 6.05 -14.28
N SER A 97 -2.47 6.39 -13.04
CA SER A 97 -2.35 7.76 -12.50
C SER A 97 -0.99 8.07 -11.89
N ALA A 98 -0.29 7.08 -11.36
CA ALA A 98 1.03 7.24 -10.75
C ALA A 98 1.73 5.87 -10.53
N VAL A 99 3.02 5.92 -10.27
CA VAL A 99 3.84 4.78 -9.84
C VAL A 99 4.20 4.91 -8.36
N LEU A 100 4.02 3.84 -7.60
CA LEU A 100 4.57 3.68 -6.25
C LEU A 100 5.89 2.93 -6.32
N SER A 101 7.01 3.59 -6.00
CA SER A 101 8.34 2.98 -6.10
C SER A 101 9.00 2.84 -4.73
N VAL A 102 9.25 1.59 -4.34
CA VAL A 102 9.92 1.24 -3.08
C VAL A 102 11.41 1.58 -3.16
N THR A 103 12.00 2.02 -2.03
CA THR A 103 13.46 2.17 -1.93
C THR A 103 14.18 0.86 -2.28
N PRO A 104 15.34 0.91 -2.97
CA PRO A 104 16.15 -0.28 -3.21
C PRO A 104 16.42 -1.05 -1.92
N TYR A 105 16.27 -2.36 -1.97
CA TYR A 105 16.39 -3.27 -0.84
C TYR A 105 17.61 -4.19 -1.04
N TYR A 106 18.06 -4.84 0.02
CA TYR A 106 19.15 -5.83 0.02
C TYR A 106 20.54 -5.21 -0.14
N ASN A 107 20.84 -4.47 -1.22
CA ASN A 107 22.13 -3.83 -1.49
C ASN A 107 22.36 -2.49 -0.77
N LYS A 108 21.37 -2.01 0.01
CA LYS A 108 21.44 -0.90 0.99
C LYS A 108 22.20 0.34 0.47
N PRO A 109 21.65 1.07 -0.51
CA PRO A 109 22.28 2.30 -1.00
C PRO A 109 22.38 3.37 0.10
N THR A 110 23.36 4.25 -0.05
CA THR A 110 23.48 5.48 0.75
C THR A 110 22.41 6.51 0.35
N ASP A 111 22.28 7.60 1.09
CA ASP A 111 21.36 8.70 0.76
C ASP A 111 21.62 9.27 -0.65
N GLU A 112 22.90 9.41 -1.05
CA GLU A 112 23.23 9.84 -2.41
C GLU A 112 22.84 8.77 -3.45
N GLY A 113 23.03 7.49 -3.13
CA GLY A 113 22.57 6.39 -4.00
C GLY A 113 21.06 6.40 -4.18
N LEU A 114 20.29 6.66 -3.11
CA LEU A 114 18.83 6.82 -3.18
C LEU A 114 18.44 8.02 -4.05
N TYR A 115 19.12 9.14 -3.89
CA TYR A 115 18.88 10.34 -4.70
C TYR A 115 19.11 10.07 -6.19
N GLN A 116 20.24 9.46 -6.55
CA GLN A 116 20.54 9.15 -7.96
C GLN A 116 19.59 8.09 -8.54
N HIS A 117 19.17 7.13 -7.73
CA HIS A 117 18.14 6.15 -8.10
C HIS A 117 16.85 6.86 -8.50
N TYR A 118 16.29 7.68 -7.60
CA TYR A 118 15.03 8.37 -7.87
C TYR A 118 15.15 9.46 -8.95
N ARG A 119 16.32 10.06 -9.13
CA ARG A 119 16.60 10.91 -10.28
C ARG A 119 16.39 10.14 -11.58
N SER A 120 17.02 8.98 -11.71
CA SER A 120 16.89 8.15 -12.92
C SER A 120 15.45 7.69 -13.16
N LEU A 121 14.72 7.35 -12.09
CA LEU A 121 13.30 6.99 -12.20
C LEU A 121 12.43 8.19 -12.61
N SER A 122 12.69 9.36 -12.03
CA SER A 122 12.01 10.60 -12.37
C SER A 122 12.17 10.99 -13.84
N GLU A 123 13.39 10.86 -14.35
CA GLU A 123 13.71 11.14 -15.77
C GLU A 123 13.04 10.11 -16.73
N ALA A 124 12.80 8.87 -16.28
CA ALA A 124 12.23 7.80 -17.09
C ALA A 124 10.72 7.67 -17.02
N SER A 125 10.10 8.10 -15.93
CA SER A 125 8.67 7.86 -15.69
C SER A 125 7.79 8.84 -16.47
N PRO A 126 6.85 8.34 -17.29
CA PRO A 126 5.89 9.19 -18.00
C PRO A 126 4.73 9.66 -17.12
N VAL A 127 4.60 9.11 -15.90
CA VAL A 127 3.56 9.45 -14.92
C VAL A 127 4.18 9.85 -13.59
N PRO A 128 3.44 10.55 -12.70
CA PRO A 128 3.94 10.92 -11.38
C PRO A 128 4.47 9.74 -10.56
N LEU A 129 5.50 10.00 -9.73
CA LEU A 129 6.08 9.03 -8.80
C LEU A 129 5.67 9.30 -7.36
N ILE A 130 5.41 8.23 -6.63
CA ILE A 130 5.23 8.20 -5.18
C ILE A 130 6.39 7.40 -4.60
N LEU A 131 7.21 8.03 -3.78
CA LEU A 131 8.28 7.36 -3.06
C LEU A 131 7.68 6.36 -2.05
N TYR A 132 8.36 5.25 -1.78
CA TYR A 132 7.93 4.33 -0.73
C TYR A 132 9.08 3.95 0.18
N ASN A 133 9.06 4.49 1.40
CA ASN A 133 10.01 4.18 2.47
C ASN A 133 9.42 3.14 3.42
N VAL A 134 10.07 1.98 3.54
CA VAL A 134 9.64 0.87 4.41
C VAL A 134 10.86 0.13 4.98
N PRO A 135 11.59 0.76 5.91
CA PRO A 135 12.88 0.26 6.39
C PRO A 135 12.82 -1.15 6.99
N GLY A 136 11.70 -1.52 7.62
CA GLY A 136 11.48 -2.87 8.15
C GLY A 136 11.50 -3.99 7.10
N ARG A 137 11.32 -3.66 5.81
CA ARG A 137 11.37 -4.62 4.68
C ARG A 137 12.60 -4.46 3.82
N THR A 138 13.04 -3.23 3.60
CA THR A 138 14.17 -2.94 2.68
C THR A 138 15.52 -2.99 3.37
N GLY A 139 15.57 -2.80 4.69
CA GLY A 139 16.81 -2.60 5.43
C GLY A 139 17.48 -1.25 5.14
N VAL A 140 16.76 -0.33 4.48
CA VAL A 140 17.18 1.04 4.16
C VAL A 140 16.11 2.01 4.63
N ASN A 141 16.50 3.04 5.37
CA ASN A 141 15.62 4.14 5.74
C ASN A 141 16.03 5.39 4.98
N MET A 142 15.15 5.90 4.14
CA MET A 142 15.36 7.16 3.42
C MET A 142 15.16 8.32 4.40
N SER A 143 16.21 9.11 4.62
CA SER A 143 16.18 10.24 5.55
C SER A 143 15.19 11.34 5.13
N PRO A 144 14.69 12.15 6.08
CA PRO A 144 13.91 13.34 5.74
C PRO A 144 14.63 14.26 4.77
N GLU A 145 15.93 14.46 4.96
CA GLU A 145 16.78 15.32 4.14
C GLU A 145 16.82 14.83 2.69
N THR A 146 17.02 13.53 2.48
CA THR A 146 17.02 12.90 1.16
C THR A 146 15.65 12.96 0.50
N THR A 147 14.58 12.66 1.26
CA THR A 147 13.20 12.76 0.79
C THR A 147 12.88 14.17 0.29
N LEU A 148 13.22 15.18 1.10
CA LEU A 148 12.94 16.57 0.78
C LEU A 148 13.80 17.12 -0.38
N ARG A 149 15.04 16.64 -0.51
CA ARG A 149 15.90 16.96 -1.65
C ARG A 149 15.28 16.41 -2.94
N ILE A 150 14.86 15.15 -2.95
CA ILE A 150 14.18 14.52 -4.09
C ILE A 150 12.90 15.28 -4.45
N ALA A 151 12.07 15.61 -3.45
CA ALA A 151 10.80 16.32 -3.66
C ALA A 151 10.97 17.73 -4.24
N ARG A 152 12.08 18.42 -3.92
CA ARG A 152 12.38 19.77 -4.46
C ARG A 152 12.89 19.71 -5.89
N ASP A 153 13.76 18.74 -6.16
CA ASP A 153 14.52 18.67 -7.42
C ASP A 153 13.68 18.00 -8.53
N PHE A 154 12.79 17.07 -8.21
CA PHE A 154 12.02 16.31 -9.20
C PHE A 154 10.52 16.57 -9.09
N LYS A 155 9.99 17.42 -9.97
CA LYS A 155 8.60 17.90 -9.91
C LYS A 155 7.54 16.81 -10.15
N ASN A 156 7.88 15.73 -10.81
CA ASN A 156 6.99 14.58 -10.99
C ASN A 156 7.03 13.60 -9.80
N VAL A 157 7.88 13.83 -8.80
CA VAL A 157 7.82 13.11 -7.51
C VAL A 157 6.84 13.86 -6.60
N ILE A 158 5.61 13.36 -6.50
CA ILE A 158 4.46 14.09 -5.93
C ILE A 158 4.13 13.73 -4.49
N ALA A 159 4.63 12.59 -4.01
CA ALA A 159 4.33 12.13 -2.66
C ALA A 159 5.36 11.13 -2.14
N ILE A 160 5.29 10.88 -0.84
CA ILE A 160 5.92 9.73 -0.20
C ILE A 160 4.86 8.93 0.57
N LYS A 161 4.92 7.60 0.41
CA LYS A 161 4.33 6.64 1.34
C LYS A 161 5.37 6.32 2.41
N GLU A 162 5.11 6.77 3.63
CA GLU A 162 6.02 6.60 4.75
C GLU A 162 5.54 5.47 5.67
N ALA A 163 6.37 4.44 5.80
CA ALA A 163 6.09 3.24 6.59
C ALA A 163 7.25 2.88 7.52
N SER A 164 7.98 3.88 8.00
CA SER A 164 9.00 3.69 9.05
C SER A 164 8.38 3.48 10.43
N GLY A 165 7.17 3.99 10.66
CA GLY A 165 6.55 4.06 12.00
C GLY A 165 7.11 5.19 12.87
N ASP A 166 8.11 5.93 12.41
CA ASP A 166 8.72 7.05 13.16
C ASP A 166 7.96 8.36 12.89
N LEU A 167 7.09 8.72 13.82
CA LEU A 167 6.30 9.96 13.73
C LEU A 167 7.17 11.22 13.70
N ASN A 168 8.35 11.23 14.33
CA ASN A 168 9.26 12.37 14.29
C ASN A 168 9.85 12.55 12.88
N GLN A 169 10.23 11.45 12.21
CA GLN A 169 10.68 11.47 10.84
C GLN A 169 9.56 11.97 9.91
N ILE A 170 8.36 11.43 10.08
CA ILE A 170 7.18 11.80 9.30
C ILE A 170 6.86 13.29 9.46
N GLU A 171 6.87 13.79 10.70
CA GLU A 171 6.63 15.21 10.97
C GLU A 171 7.67 16.13 10.29
N LYS A 172 8.97 15.76 10.35
CA LYS A 172 10.03 16.51 9.65
C LYS A 172 9.80 16.57 8.16
N ILE A 173 9.39 15.47 7.54
CA ILE A 173 9.08 15.42 6.10
C ILE A 173 7.88 16.33 5.81
N ILE A 174 6.79 16.23 6.58
CA ILE A 174 5.58 17.05 6.39
C ILE A 174 5.92 18.54 6.48
N LYS A 175 6.61 18.97 7.55
CA LYS A 175 6.99 20.38 7.78
C LYS A 175 7.96 20.94 6.73
N GLY A 176 8.85 20.11 6.19
CA GLY A 176 9.84 20.49 5.19
C GLY A 176 9.39 20.34 3.74
N SER A 177 8.21 19.77 3.51
CA SER A 177 7.69 19.44 2.16
C SER A 177 7.49 20.71 1.32
N PRO A 178 7.95 20.71 0.05
CA PRO A 178 7.59 21.78 -0.88
C PRO A 178 6.09 21.75 -1.19
N GLU A 179 5.58 22.88 -1.68
CA GLU A 179 4.19 22.98 -2.10
C GLU A 179 3.85 21.87 -3.12
N GLY A 180 2.72 21.23 -2.93
CA GLY A 180 2.25 20.13 -3.81
C GLY A 180 2.72 18.74 -3.39
N PHE A 181 3.85 18.57 -2.70
CA PHE A 181 4.31 17.26 -2.23
C PHE A 181 3.49 16.76 -1.03
N LYS A 182 3.13 15.48 -1.02
CA LYS A 182 2.23 14.89 -0.02
C LYS A 182 2.87 13.74 0.74
N VAL A 183 2.48 13.60 2.01
CA VAL A 183 2.88 12.47 2.86
C VAL A 183 1.66 11.58 3.13
N ILE A 184 1.82 10.29 2.86
CA ILE A 184 0.78 9.26 2.97
C ILE A 184 1.28 8.22 3.98
N SER A 185 0.46 7.84 4.95
CA SER A 185 0.80 6.76 5.87
C SER A 185 0.96 5.43 5.11
N GLY A 186 1.98 4.69 5.44
CA GLY A 186 2.19 3.30 4.97
C GLY A 186 1.83 2.26 6.01
N ASP A 187 1.41 2.70 7.21
CA ASP A 187 1.11 1.87 8.37
C ASP A 187 -0.29 2.21 8.91
N ASP A 188 -1.14 1.18 9.01
CA ASP A 188 -2.54 1.32 9.42
C ASP A 188 -2.66 1.84 10.87
N ALA A 189 -1.78 1.37 11.78
CA ALA A 189 -1.84 1.69 13.20
C ALA A 189 -1.56 3.17 13.53
N VAL A 190 -0.70 3.84 12.76
CA VAL A 190 -0.33 5.25 12.99
C VAL A 190 -1.03 6.23 12.05
N THR A 191 -1.98 5.76 11.24
CA THR A 191 -2.62 6.56 10.19
C THR A 191 -3.26 7.84 10.72
N SER A 192 -4.01 7.78 11.81
CA SER A 192 -4.66 8.95 12.41
C SER A 192 -3.64 9.98 12.91
N SER A 193 -2.56 9.53 13.53
CA SER A 193 -1.47 10.40 13.98
C SER A 193 -0.73 11.07 12.81
N VAL A 194 -0.49 10.33 11.73
CA VAL A 194 0.11 10.89 10.52
C VAL A 194 -0.79 11.97 9.89
N ILE A 195 -2.10 11.75 9.87
CA ILE A 195 -3.07 12.74 9.37
C ILE A 195 -3.10 13.98 10.27
N GLU A 196 -3.05 13.80 11.58
CA GLU A 196 -3.00 14.89 12.57
C GLU A 196 -1.75 15.78 12.38
N LEU A 197 -0.62 15.18 12.03
CA LEU A 197 0.61 15.91 11.67
C LEU A 197 0.53 16.64 10.33
N GLY A 198 -0.49 16.38 9.49
CA GLY A 198 -0.66 16.99 8.18
C GLY A 198 -0.52 16.02 7.00
N GLY A 199 -0.42 14.73 7.26
CA GLY A 199 -0.54 13.70 6.22
C GLY A 199 -1.92 13.69 5.58
N ILE A 200 -2.03 13.08 4.38
CA ILE A 200 -3.25 13.21 3.57
C ILE A 200 -4.08 11.92 3.49
N GLY A 201 -3.66 10.85 4.13
CA GLY A 201 -4.34 9.54 4.08
C GLY A 201 -3.39 8.38 4.29
N VAL A 202 -3.81 7.19 3.84
CA VAL A 202 -3.09 5.93 4.05
C VAL A 202 -3.11 5.05 2.81
N ILE A 203 -2.04 4.29 2.58
CA ILE A 203 -2.04 3.12 1.70
C ILE A 203 -2.12 1.88 2.60
N SER A 204 -3.33 1.45 2.90
CA SER A 204 -3.73 0.49 3.92
C SER A 204 -3.57 -0.98 3.50
N VAL A 205 -3.27 -1.85 4.45
CA VAL A 205 -3.42 -3.31 4.35
C VAL A 205 -4.78 -3.74 4.90
N PHE A 206 -5.13 -3.25 6.10
CA PHE A 206 -6.40 -3.53 6.78
C PHE A 206 -7.60 -3.24 5.89
N GLY A 207 -7.55 -2.16 5.13
CA GLY A 207 -8.61 -1.77 4.23
C GLY A 207 -8.93 -2.76 3.10
N ASN A 208 -8.08 -3.78 2.82
CA ASN A 208 -8.48 -4.85 1.90
C ASN A 208 -9.70 -5.62 2.42
N ALA A 209 -9.79 -5.83 3.72
CA ALA A 209 -10.86 -6.59 4.36
C ALA A 209 -11.94 -5.70 5.00
N PHE A 210 -11.59 -4.46 5.36
CA PHE A 210 -12.43 -3.49 6.06
C PHE A 210 -12.35 -2.09 5.42
N PRO A 211 -12.73 -1.96 4.14
CA PRO A 211 -12.60 -0.68 3.42
C PRO A 211 -13.47 0.42 3.99
N LYS A 212 -14.68 0.11 4.42
CA LYS A 212 -15.63 1.06 4.99
C LYS A 212 -15.11 1.68 6.30
N GLU A 213 -14.58 0.84 7.19
CA GLU A 213 -14.06 1.21 8.50
C GLU A 213 -12.80 2.08 8.35
N MET A 214 -11.90 1.68 7.46
CA MET A 214 -10.70 2.47 7.19
C MET A 214 -11.04 3.80 6.50
N SER A 215 -11.99 3.81 5.59
CA SER A 215 -12.49 5.04 4.97
C SER A 215 -13.11 5.98 6.00
N TRP A 216 -13.88 5.41 6.94
CA TRP A 216 -14.45 6.17 8.05
C TRP A 216 -13.38 6.78 8.95
N LEU A 217 -12.36 6.01 9.36
CA LEU A 217 -11.22 6.50 10.15
C LEU A 217 -10.54 7.71 9.49
N VAL A 218 -10.15 7.55 8.22
CA VAL A 218 -9.42 8.59 7.50
C VAL A 218 -10.26 9.85 7.29
N ASN A 219 -11.55 9.70 6.93
CA ASN A 219 -12.43 10.85 6.73
C ASN A 219 -12.65 11.63 8.04
N ASN A 220 -12.81 10.95 9.16
CA ASN A 220 -12.93 11.60 10.47
C ASN A 220 -11.62 12.27 10.90
N ALA A 221 -10.47 11.61 10.69
CA ALA A 221 -9.17 12.19 10.99
C ALA A 221 -8.91 13.46 10.17
N LEU A 222 -9.22 13.45 8.87
CA LEU A 222 -9.12 14.64 7.99
C LEU A 222 -10.10 15.77 8.37
N ALA A 223 -11.22 15.43 9.02
CA ALA A 223 -12.18 16.41 9.54
C ALA A 223 -11.79 16.98 10.93
N GLY A 224 -10.61 16.59 11.47
CA GLY A 224 -10.12 17.06 12.78
C GLY A 224 -10.53 16.20 13.97
N ASN A 225 -11.14 15.04 13.74
CA ASN A 225 -11.60 14.10 14.78
C ASN A 225 -10.64 12.91 14.97
N SER A 226 -9.34 13.11 14.78
CA SER A 226 -8.32 12.03 14.76
C SER A 226 -8.34 11.16 16.01
N LEU A 227 -8.37 11.77 17.19
CA LEU A 227 -8.33 11.04 18.46
C LEU A 227 -9.55 10.13 18.65
N SER A 228 -10.75 10.67 18.49
CA SER A 228 -11.99 9.89 18.65
C SER A 228 -12.13 8.79 17.60
N ALA A 229 -11.69 9.06 16.37
CA ALA A 229 -11.69 8.06 15.31
C ALA A 229 -10.71 6.92 15.59
N ARG A 230 -9.50 7.25 16.08
CA ARG A 230 -8.51 6.26 16.49
C ARG A 230 -9.02 5.39 17.63
N MET A 231 -9.51 5.99 18.71
CA MET A 231 -10.04 5.25 19.86
C MET A 231 -11.14 4.26 19.44
N LYS A 232 -12.09 4.70 18.61
CA LYS A 232 -13.14 3.80 18.11
C LYS A 232 -12.60 2.65 17.27
N MET A 233 -11.56 2.86 16.47
CA MET A 233 -10.92 1.78 15.70
C MET A 233 -10.14 0.83 16.61
N GLU A 234 -9.40 1.37 17.60
CA GLU A 234 -8.67 0.57 18.58
C GLU A 234 -9.62 -0.29 19.40
N ASP A 235 -10.72 0.28 19.92
CA ASP A 235 -11.72 -0.45 20.72
C ASP A 235 -12.33 -1.66 19.97
N ASN A 236 -12.47 -1.57 18.64
CA ASN A 236 -13.16 -2.59 17.86
C ASN A 236 -12.23 -3.50 17.06
N PHE A 237 -11.02 -3.05 16.70
CA PHE A 237 -10.17 -3.75 15.71
C PHE A 237 -8.71 -3.92 16.12
N ASN A 238 -8.34 -3.54 17.35
CA ASN A 238 -6.93 -3.55 17.78
C ASN A 238 -6.27 -4.93 17.59
N GLU A 239 -6.96 -6.01 17.98
CA GLU A 239 -6.44 -7.36 17.82
C GLU A 239 -6.32 -7.77 16.34
N LEU A 240 -7.28 -7.37 15.49
CA LEU A 240 -7.17 -7.63 14.05
C LEU A 240 -6.06 -6.82 13.39
N PHE A 241 -5.79 -5.58 13.84
CA PHE A 241 -4.62 -4.83 13.39
C PHE A 241 -3.31 -5.55 13.72
N HIS A 242 -3.21 -6.19 14.89
CA HIS A 242 -2.06 -6.99 15.27
C HIS A 242 -1.97 -8.29 14.44
N LEU A 243 -3.06 -9.06 14.35
CA LEU A 243 -3.11 -10.36 13.68
C LEU A 243 -2.82 -10.30 12.18
N ILE A 244 -3.11 -9.17 11.52
CA ILE A 244 -2.77 -8.96 10.10
C ILE A 244 -1.26 -9.03 9.85
N PHE A 245 -0.43 -8.66 10.85
CA PHE A 245 1.02 -8.53 10.67
C PHE A 245 1.85 -9.54 11.46
N VAL A 246 1.29 -10.24 12.44
CA VAL A 246 2.03 -11.11 13.38
C VAL A 246 2.85 -12.19 12.69
N GLU A 247 2.36 -12.77 11.60
CA GLU A 247 3.06 -13.74 10.75
C GLU A 247 3.36 -13.18 9.35
N GLY A 248 3.35 -11.86 9.22
CA GLY A 248 3.69 -11.16 8.00
C GLY A 248 2.48 -10.78 7.13
N ASN A 249 2.74 -9.88 6.21
CA ASN A 249 1.78 -9.39 5.21
C ASN A 249 2.20 -9.90 3.82
N PRO A 250 1.29 -10.55 3.04
CA PRO A 250 -0.17 -10.50 3.13
C PRO A 250 -0.87 -11.67 3.85
N ALA A 251 -0.15 -12.58 4.52
CA ALA A 251 -0.74 -13.81 5.06
C ALA A 251 -1.95 -13.55 5.98
N GLY A 252 -1.83 -12.61 6.94
CA GLY A 252 -2.92 -12.28 7.85
C GLY A 252 -4.14 -11.70 7.15
N VAL A 253 -3.99 -10.74 6.25
CA VAL A 253 -5.12 -10.15 5.54
C VAL A 253 -5.79 -11.13 4.57
N LYS A 254 -5.03 -12.05 3.96
CA LYS A 254 -5.62 -13.13 3.14
C LYS A 254 -6.42 -14.11 3.97
N SER A 255 -5.96 -14.47 5.18
CA SER A 255 -6.77 -15.27 6.13
C SER A 255 -8.09 -14.57 6.45
N ILE A 256 -8.08 -13.26 6.77
CA ILE A 256 -9.33 -12.51 7.02
C ILE A 256 -10.28 -12.56 5.81
N LEU A 257 -9.77 -12.31 4.61
CA LEU A 257 -10.58 -12.33 3.39
C LEU A 257 -11.13 -13.74 3.08
N TYR A 258 -10.36 -14.79 3.38
CA TYR A 258 -10.80 -16.18 3.29
C TYR A 258 -11.94 -16.47 4.28
N GLN A 259 -11.79 -16.08 5.56
CA GLN A 259 -12.83 -16.24 6.58
C GLN A 259 -14.11 -15.44 6.24
N LYS A 260 -13.99 -14.35 5.49
CA LYS A 260 -15.12 -13.60 4.91
C LYS A 260 -15.69 -14.22 3.62
N GLY A 261 -15.14 -15.35 3.14
CA GLY A 261 -15.61 -16.04 1.93
C GLY A 261 -15.33 -15.32 0.62
N MET A 262 -14.35 -14.41 0.59
CA MET A 262 -14.07 -13.58 -0.58
C MET A 262 -13.01 -14.18 -1.51
N ILE A 263 -12.06 -14.94 -0.98
CA ILE A 263 -10.94 -15.57 -1.70
C ILE A 263 -10.63 -16.96 -1.13
N ASP A 264 -9.86 -17.77 -1.84
CA ASP A 264 -9.14 -18.91 -1.25
C ASP A 264 -7.90 -18.42 -0.48
N ASN A 265 -7.54 -19.09 0.64
CA ASN A 265 -6.38 -18.74 1.48
C ASN A 265 -5.08 -19.31 0.89
N ILE A 266 -4.74 -18.88 -0.32
CA ILE A 266 -3.58 -19.34 -1.08
C ILE A 266 -2.57 -18.20 -1.23
N LEU A 267 -1.31 -18.52 -0.91
CA LEU A 267 -0.15 -17.67 -1.14
C LEU A 267 0.85 -18.43 -2.02
N ARG A 268 1.73 -17.69 -2.70
CA ARG A 268 2.85 -18.28 -3.46
C ARG A 268 4.12 -18.27 -2.63
N LEU A 269 4.87 -19.37 -2.69
CA LEU A 269 6.18 -19.43 -2.04
C LEU A 269 7.08 -18.25 -2.46
N PRO A 270 7.88 -17.70 -1.52
CA PRO A 270 8.19 -18.25 -0.18
C PRO A 270 7.14 -17.93 0.91
N LEU A 271 6.04 -17.25 0.56
CA LEU A 271 4.97 -16.93 1.50
C LEU A 271 4.03 -18.13 1.65
N VAL A 272 3.52 -18.30 2.88
CA VAL A 272 2.56 -19.36 3.24
C VAL A 272 1.40 -18.76 4.02
N PRO A 273 0.23 -19.42 4.09
CA PRO A 273 -0.84 -19.02 5.00
C PRO A 273 -0.35 -18.90 6.45
N VAL A 274 -1.04 -18.10 7.24
CA VAL A 274 -0.79 -18.04 8.69
C VAL A 274 -0.98 -19.41 9.35
N SER A 275 -0.36 -19.62 10.52
CA SER A 275 -0.53 -20.85 11.31
C SER A 275 -2.00 -21.07 11.67
N GLU A 276 -2.37 -22.31 11.92
CA GLU A 276 -3.72 -22.67 12.37
C GLU A 276 -4.12 -21.91 13.64
N LYS A 277 -3.17 -21.66 14.53
CA LYS A 277 -3.40 -20.88 15.75
C LYS A 277 -3.81 -19.43 15.41
N THR A 278 -3.08 -18.76 14.52
CA THR A 278 -3.37 -17.39 14.12
C THR A 278 -4.66 -17.31 13.30
N ASP A 279 -4.91 -18.29 12.43
CA ASP A 279 -6.18 -18.37 11.67
C ASP A 279 -7.40 -18.53 12.61
N GLN A 280 -7.27 -19.34 13.67
CA GLN A 280 -8.33 -19.48 14.67
C GLN A 280 -8.55 -18.18 15.46
N LEU A 281 -7.48 -17.47 15.85
CA LEU A 281 -7.59 -16.17 16.51
C LEU A 281 -8.29 -15.15 15.62
N ILE A 282 -7.92 -15.06 14.34
CA ILE A 282 -8.58 -14.20 13.34
C ILE A 282 -10.07 -14.52 13.26
N LYS A 283 -10.42 -15.82 13.17
CA LYS A 283 -11.82 -16.26 13.10
C LYS A 283 -12.63 -15.87 14.34
N ASP A 284 -12.03 -15.95 15.52
CA ASP A 284 -12.71 -15.59 16.76
C ASP A 284 -12.87 -14.08 16.92
N GLU A 285 -11.90 -13.30 16.51
CA GLU A 285 -12.01 -11.83 16.48
C GLU A 285 -13.05 -11.34 15.44
N LEU A 286 -13.12 -11.97 14.27
CA LEU A 286 -14.14 -11.66 13.27
C LEU A 286 -15.57 -11.85 13.78
N LYS A 287 -15.83 -12.83 14.64
CA LYS A 287 -17.15 -13.03 15.28
C LYS A 287 -17.52 -11.87 16.22
N LYS A 288 -16.54 -11.30 16.94
CA LYS A 288 -16.77 -10.17 17.84
C LYS A 288 -17.14 -8.91 17.04
N VAL A 289 -16.42 -8.65 15.94
CA VAL A 289 -16.64 -7.48 15.07
C VAL A 289 -17.97 -7.58 14.32
N ALA A 290 -18.43 -8.75 13.93
CA ALA A 290 -19.69 -8.95 13.21
C ALA A 290 -20.93 -8.63 14.07
N THR A 291 -20.78 -8.46 15.38
CA THR A 291 -21.85 -8.11 16.33
C THR A 291 -21.91 -6.61 16.66
N LEU A 292 -21.02 -5.80 16.08
CA LEU A 292 -20.96 -4.33 16.23
C LEU A 292 -21.67 -3.61 15.09
#